data_cbe1b05520a6f6df2f8805141a19e10c
#
_entry.id   cbe1b05520a6f6df2f8805141a19e10c
#
_cell.length_a   1.000
_cell.length_b   1.000
_cell.length_c   1.000
_cell.angle_alpha   90.00
_cell.angle_beta   90.00
_cell.angle_gamma   90.00
#
_symmetry.space_group_name_H-M   'P 1'
#
loop_
_entity.id
_entity.type
_entity.pdbx_description
1 polymer ?
#
loop_
_entity_poly.entity_id
_entity_poly.type
_entity_poly.pdbx_seq_one_letter_code
_entity_poly.pdbx_strand_id
1 'polypeptide(L)'
;MDKKIGGRLRGARLAMLLPATLAAQVACAAGTAPHLESRDGRTALFVDGAPFLILGGQANNSSNYPAVLPQVWPALDDMHANTLEIPVAWEQIEPVEGRFDFGYVDTLLAQAREHGKRLVLLWFGTWKNTGPSYAPEWVKFDNRRFPRMVDRDGKASYCLSPFGEQTLAADRKAFVALMTHLAQVDGSRHTVIMMQVENEVGTYGLVRDFGAKAQAAFERPVPAEVLARQPAPVKRAAAGTWREVYGDYADEYFHAWAIASYIEQVAGAGRKALDLPMYVNNALRDALEPLAPWKSNFASGGPTYDVIGIYKAAAPHIDIVGPDLYNAASAQIDATLAKFQRHDNPLWVPEMSQAAGYGRIVYEVLGRGSLGIAPFGIDYTNYSNFPLGAKEAGRPALVEPFAATYAVFGSMNSLWAGWALEGRTHGVAEGDDRKDRTIALGPWTATVSFQEWQFGEKSWPGHPTELPPGTEKPSGGVAIAQIGPDEFVITGQHARVRIAAAQSMSPEHGAMYARVEEGRFDAAGHWVMQRNWNGDQTDWGLNLTATPVILKVRMGRY
;
A
#
# COMPACT_ATOMS: atom_id res chain seq x y z
N MET A 1 -57.78 59.41 69.49
CA MET A 1 -56.57 59.02 70.21
C MET A 1 -55.82 57.95 69.40
N ASP A 2 -54.91 58.44 68.59
CA ASP A 2 -53.45 58.21 68.64
C ASP A 2 -53.01 56.79 68.56
N LYS A 3 -52.25 56.37 67.62
CA LYS A 3 -50.91 56.78 67.17
C LYS A 3 -50.52 56.18 65.81
N LYS A 4 -49.91 57.01 64.98
CA LYS A 4 -49.13 56.57 63.78
C LYS A 4 -47.88 55.85 64.18
N ILE A 5 -47.53 54.79 63.47
CA ILE A 5 -46.11 54.38 63.25
C ILE A 5 -45.93 53.92 61.80
N GLY A 6 -45.08 54.62 61.09
CA GLY A 6 -44.71 54.30 59.71
C GLY A 6 -43.61 53.25 59.65
N GLY A 7 -43.74 52.40 58.71
CA GLY A 7 -42.75 51.38 58.38
C GLY A 7 -42.34 51.48 56.89
N ARG A 8 -41.08 51.85 56.65
CA ARG A 8 -40.47 51.94 55.30
C ARG A 8 -40.33 50.58 54.65
N LEU A 9 -40.94 50.40 53.53
CA LEU A 9 -40.67 49.26 52.63
C LEU A 9 -39.34 49.50 51.91
N ARG A 10 -38.33 48.69 52.21
CA ARG A 10 -37.09 48.53 51.42
C ARG A 10 -37.37 47.59 50.26
N GLY A 11 -37.32 48.11 49.06
CA GLY A 11 -37.37 47.26 47.83
C GLY A 11 -36.11 46.44 47.69
N ALA A 12 -36.26 45.11 47.71
CA ALA A 12 -35.23 44.20 47.34
C ALA A 12 -35.21 44.03 45.78
N ARG A 13 -34.17 44.51 45.17
CA ARG A 13 -33.90 44.23 43.74
C ARG A 13 -33.37 42.78 43.63
N LEU A 14 -34.17 41.90 43.05
CA LEU A 14 -33.76 40.54 42.68
C LEU A 14 -32.88 40.66 41.42
N ALA A 15 -31.57 40.45 41.57
CA ALA A 15 -30.67 40.33 40.44
C ALA A 15 -30.81 38.89 39.88
N MET A 16 -31.37 38.76 38.67
CA MET A 16 -31.34 37.54 37.92
C MET A 16 -29.91 37.32 37.41
N LEU A 17 -29.20 36.37 37.99
CA LEU A 17 -27.99 35.77 37.44
C LEU A 17 -28.38 34.77 36.32
N LEU A 18 -28.19 35.15 35.06
CA LEU A 18 -28.17 34.19 33.94
C LEU A 18 -26.92 33.35 34.06
N PRO A 19 -27.00 32.03 33.98
CA PRO A 19 -25.81 31.18 33.84
C PRO A 19 -25.24 31.36 32.42
N ALA A 20 -24.06 31.95 32.33
CA ALA A 20 -23.25 31.88 31.12
C ALA A 20 -22.80 30.42 30.91
N THR A 21 -23.48 29.72 30.02
CA THR A 21 -22.99 28.45 29.51
C THR A 21 -21.72 28.71 28.67
N LEU A 22 -20.56 28.47 29.29
CA LEU A 22 -19.30 28.37 28.59
C LEU A 22 -19.40 27.14 27.68
N ALA A 23 -19.69 27.32 26.41
CA ALA A 23 -19.44 26.31 25.38
C ALA A 23 -17.93 26.16 25.30
N ALA A 24 -17.40 25.13 25.95
CA ALA A 24 -16.04 24.67 25.71
C ALA A 24 -15.99 24.21 24.24
N GLN A 25 -15.47 25.04 23.36
CA GLN A 25 -14.98 24.61 22.07
C GLN A 25 -13.84 23.65 22.37
N VAL A 26 -14.09 22.37 22.21
CA VAL A 26 -13.03 21.37 22.09
C VAL A 26 -12.31 21.76 20.80
N ALA A 27 -11.24 22.52 20.91
CA ALA A 27 -10.27 22.65 19.85
C ALA A 27 -9.72 21.23 19.65
N CYS A 28 -10.19 20.53 18.62
CA CYS A 28 -9.45 19.39 18.09
C CYS A 28 -8.06 19.93 17.80
N ALA A 29 -7.06 19.47 18.54
CA ALA A 29 -5.69 19.67 18.15
C ALA A 29 -5.60 19.15 16.72
N ALA A 30 -5.19 20.00 15.77
CA ALA A 30 -4.95 19.56 14.40
C ALA A 30 -3.96 18.40 14.48
N GLY A 31 -4.35 17.21 14.03
CA GLY A 31 -3.47 16.05 13.98
C GLY A 31 -2.22 16.39 13.15
N THR A 32 -1.14 15.70 13.39
CA THR A 32 0.04 15.83 12.55
C THR A 32 -0.28 15.36 11.13
N ALA A 33 0.21 16.09 10.12
CA ALA A 33 0.02 15.71 8.71
C ALA A 33 0.51 14.29 8.44
N PRO A 34 -0.09 13.59 7.47
CA PRO A 34 0.37 12.25 7.08
C PRO A 34 1.84 12.24 6.71
N HIS A 35 2.62 11.35 7.31
CA HIS A 35 4.06 11.26 7.08
C HIS A 35 4.59 9.85 7.35
N LEU A 36 5.80 9.57 6.88
CA LEU A 36 6.48 8.32 7.14
C LEU A 36 7.46 8.49 8.30
N GLU A 37 7.44 7.56 9.26
CA GLU A 37 8.47 7.42 10.29
C GLU A 37 9.26 6.14 10.08
N SER A 38 10.60 6.25 10.17
CA SER A 38 11.48 5.10 10.04
C SER A 38 12.27 4.89 11.34
N ARG A 39 12.35 3.62 11.79
CA ARG A 39 13.12 3.18 12.96
C ARG A 39 13.83 1.87 12.62
N ASP A 40 15.14 1.82 12.77
CA ASP A 40 15.96 0.62 12.52
C ASP A 40 15.70 -0.03 11.15
N GLY A 41 15.53 0.80 10.11
CA GLY A 41 15.28 0.36 8.73
C GLY A 41 13.87 -0.14 8.46
N ARG A 42 12.93 0.06 9.38
CA ARG A 42 11.48 -0.21 9.23
C ARG A 42 10.74 1.10 9.18
N THR A 43 9.64 1.12 8.45
CA THR A 43 8.87 2.35 8.23
C THR A 43 7.39 2.09 8.48
N ALA A 44 6.70 3.05 9.09
CA ALA A 44 5.25 3.10 9.18
C ALA A 44 4.72 4.44 8.66
N LEU A 45 3.52 4.41 8.11
CA LEU A 45 2.75 5.61 7.80
C LEU A 45 2.07 6.09 9.10
N PHE A 46 2.16 7.37 9.39
CA PHE A 46 1.45 8.03 10.48
C PHE A 46 0.34 8.92 9.90
N VAL A 47 -0.85 8.78 10.44
CA VAL A 47 -2.02 9.61 10.12
C VAL A 47 -2.61 10.11 11.44
N ASP A 48 -2.83 11.41 11.55
CA ASP A 48 -3.33 12.05 12.78
C ASP A 48 -2.50 11.72 14.04
N GLY A 49 -1.19 11.50 13.86
CA GLY A 49 -0.25 11.21 14.94
C GLY A 49 -0.21 9.75 15.41
N ALA A 50 -0.89 8.83 14.73
CA ALA A 50 -0.87 7.41 15.05
C ALA A 50 -0.39 6.57 13.85
N PRO A 51 0.29 5.42 14.10
CA PRO A 51 0.61 4.47 13.05
C PRO A 51 -0.66 4.00 12.35
N PHE A 52 -0.63 3.94 11.03
CA PHE A 52 -1.78 3.62 10.19
C PHE A 52 -1.42 2.53 9.18
N LEU A 53 -2.17 1.43 9.19
CA LEU A 53 -2.06 0.36 8.21
C LEU A 53 -3.06 0.60 7.08
N ILE A 54 -2.58 0.72 5.85
CA ILE A 54 -3.46 0.84 4.69
C ILE A 54 -4.06 -0.53 4.36
N LEU A 55 -5.36 -0.66 4.58
CA LEU A 55 -6.20 -1.74 4.07
C LEU A 55 -6.96 -1.15 2.88
N GLY A 56 -6.29 -1.10 1.73
CA GLY A 56 -6.75 -0.36 0.57
C GLY A 56 -7.66 -1.16 -0.34
N GLY A 57 -8.38 -0.44 -1.19
CA GLY A 57 -9.00 -0.97 -2.39
C GLY A 57 -8.81 0.06 -3.50
N GLN A 58 -8.24 -0.35 -4.62
CA GLN A 58 -8.06 0.52 -5.77
C GLN A 58 -9.24 0.37 -6.72
N ALA A 59 -9.93 1.47 -7.03
CA ALA A 59 -11.00 1.48 -8.00
C ALA A 59 -10.48 1.26 -9.43
N ASN A 60 -11.34 0.82 -10.34
CA ASN A 60 -11.00 0.77 -11.76
C ASN A 60 -10.62 2.17 -12.29
N ASN A 61 -9.72 2.21 -13.28
CA ASN A 61 -9.11 3.44 -13.76
C ASN A 61 -10.11 4.52 -14.20
N SER A 62 -11.27 4.13 -14.73
CA SER A 62 -12.32 5.05 -15.18
C SER A 62 -13.47 5.18 -14.19
N SER A 63 -13.30 4.76 -12.94
CA SER A 63 -14.30 4.95 -11.87
C SER A 63 -14.17 6.30 -11.17
N ASN A 64 -13.30 7.16 -11.65
CA ASN A 64 -12.96 8.48 -11.14
C ASN A 64 -13.92 9.60 -11.60
N TYR A 65 -15.22 9.32 -11.55
CA TYR A 65 -16.27 10.29 -11.89
C TYR A 65 -17.35 10.33 -10.80
N PRO A 66 -17.92 11.51 -10.46
CA PRO A 66 -18.97 11.63 -9.43
C PRO A 66 -20.14 10.68 -9.65
N ALA A 67 -20.54 10.46 -10.90
CA ALA A 67 -21.64 9.55 -11.25
C ALA A 67 -21.33 8.07 -11.02
N VAL A 68 -20.06 7.69 -10.90
CA VAL A 68 -19.61 6.30 -10.71
C VAL A 68 -19.31 5.99 -9.23
N LEU A 69 -18.95 6.99 -8.43
CA LEU A 69 -18.63 6.81 -7.00
C LEU A 69 -19.68 6.02 -6.21
N PRO A 70 -21.00 6.13 -6.47
CA PRO A 70 -22.01 5.27 -5.83
C PRO A 70 -21.82 3.76 -6.06
N GLN A 71 -20.99 3.35 -7.03
CA GLN A 71 -20.64 1.95 -7.27
C GLN A 71 -19.28 1.57 -6.65
N VAL A 72 -18.50 2.56 -6.21
CA VAL A 72 -17.19 2.37 -5.55
C VAL A 72 -17.36 2.16 -4.04
N TRP A 73 -18.06 3.05 -3.36
CA TRP A 73 -18.16 3.02 -1.90
C TRP A 73 -18.70 1.72 -1.33
N PRO A 74 -19.79 1.12 -1.87
CA PRO A 74 -20.31 -0.14 -1.35
C PRO A 74 -19.30 -1.30 -1.45
N ALA A 75 -18.42 -1.32 -2.46
CA ALA A 75 -17.42 -2.36 -2.58
C ALA A 75 -16.34 -2.22 -1.50
N LEU A 76 -15.92 -1.00 -1.18
CA LEU A 76 -14.98 -0.73 -0.09
C LEU A 76 -15.58 -1.04 1.29
N ASP A 77 -16.86 -0.73 1.49
CA ASP A 77 -17.55 -1.02 2.74
C ASP A 77 -17.72 -2.53 2.94
N ASP A 78 -18.15 -3.26 1.91
CA ASP A 78 -18.26 -4.72 1.94
C ASP A 78 -16.88 -5.40 2.16
N MET A 79 -15.80 -4.82 1.64
CA MET A 79 -14.44 -5.32 1.82
C MET A 79 -13.83 -4.94 3.19
N HIS A 80 -14.48 -4.07 3.96
CA HIS A 80 -13.93 -3.46 5.18
C HIS A 80 -12.62 -2.67 4.94
N ALA A 81 -12.44 -2.13 3.74
CA ALA A 81 -11.30 -1.28 3.43
C ALA A 81 -11.37 0.05 4.20
N ASN A 82 -10.25 0.56 4.66
CA ASN A 82 -10.15 1.86 5.31
C ASN A 82 -9.66 2.97 4.37
N THR A 83 -9.16 2.60 3.20
CA THR A 83 -8.55 3.51 2.24
C THR A 83 -9.02 3.19 0.82
N LEU A 84 -9.39 4.22 0.07
CA LEU A 84 -9.64 4.15 -1.37
C LEU A 84 -8.42 4.67 -2.11
N GLU A 85 -7.90 3.88 -3.06
CA GLU A 85 -7.01 4.35 -4.09
C GLU A 85 -7.81 4.65 -5.36
N ILE A 86 -7.68 5.87 -5.88
CA ILE A 86 -8.49 6.30 -7.02
C ILE A 86 -7.75 7.32 -7.89
N PRO A 87 -7.87 7.22 -9.22
CA PRO A 87 -7.23 8.17 -10.12
C PRO A 87 -7.78 9.59 -10.02
N VAL A 88 -6.85 10.54 -10.16
CA VAL A 88 -7.12 11.93 -10.51
C VAL A 88 -6.39 12.20 -11.82
N ALA A 89 -7.12 12.31 -12.91
CA ALA A 89 -6.56 12.44 -14.23
C ALA A 89 -6.23 13.90 -14.58
N TRP A 90 -5.11 14.13 -15.25
CA TRP A 90 -4.74 15.47 -15.71
C TRP A 90 -5.82 16.11 -16.60
N GLU A 91 -6.43 15.32 -17.51
CA GLU A 91 -7.51 15.80 -18.38
C GLU A 91 -8.78 16.25 -17.61
N GLN A 92 -8.99 15.74 -16.37
CA GLN A 92 -10.09 16.19 -15.51
C GLN A 92 -9.73 17.48 -14.78
N ILE A 93 -8.47 17.61 -14.35
CA ILE A 93 -8.00 18.77 -13.60
C ILE A 93 -7.75 19.99 -14.51
N GLU A 94 -7.26 19.79 -15.72
CA GLU A 94 -6.97 20.87 -16.69
C GLU A 94 -7.52 20.50 -18.08
N PRO A 95 -8.86 20.38 -18.26
CA PRO A 95 -9.48 20.00 -19.54
C PRO A 95 -9.19 21.00 -20.64
N VAL A 96 -9.03 22.26 -20.32
CA VAL A 96 -8.61 23.34 -21.20
C VAL A 96 -7.36 23.98 -20.61
N GLU A 97 -6.34 24.19 -21.43
CA GLU A 97 -5.05 24.75 -21.00
C GLU A 97 -5.23 26.00 -20.14
N GLY A 98 -4.71 25.98 -18.92
CA GLY A 98 -4.79 27.06 -17.94
C GLY A 98 -6.12 27.19 -17.20
N ARG A 99 -7.08 26.29 -17.42
CA ARG A 99 -8.35 26.26 -16.70
C ARG A 99 -8.46 25.00 -15.85
N PHE A 100 -8.39 25.18 -14.55
CA PHE A 100 -8.45 24.08 -13.59
C PHE A 100 -9.87 23.84 -13.09
N ASP A 101 -10.26 22.57 -12.96
CA ASP A 101 -11.52 22.10 -12.40
C ASP A 101 -11.24 21.08 -11.29
N PHE A 102 -11.70 21.36 -10.09
CA PHE A 102 -11.54 20.49 -8.91
C PHE A 102 -12.88 19.87 -8.44
N GLY A 103 -13.95 20.04 -9.19
CA GLY A 103 -15.29 19.60 -8.80
C GLY A 103 -15.38 18.10 -8.51
N TYR A 104 -14.66 17.27 -9.26
CA TYR A 104 -14.52 15.86 -8.96
C TYR A 104 -13.80 15.61 -7.63
N VAL A 105 -12.67 16.29 -7.40
CA VAL A 105 -11.86 16.13 -6.19
C VAL A 105 -12.65 16.56 -4.94
N ASP A 106 -13.38 17.66 -5.01
CA ASP A 106 -14.23 18.13 -3.91
C ASP A 106 -15.34 17.14 -3.57
N THR A 107 -15.99 16.56 -4.60
CA THR A 107 -17.00 15.52 -4.45
C THR A 107 -16.40 14.26 -3.80
N LEU A 108 -15.24 13.82 -4.29
CA LEU A 108 -14.52 12.64 -3.77
C LEU A 108 -14.16 12.82 -2.29
N LEU A 109 -13.60 13.97 -1.93
CA LEU A 109 -13.23 14.30 -0.54
C LEU A 109 -14.45 14.31 0.39
N ALA A 110 -15.57 14.91 -0.05
CA ALA A 110 -16.80 14.93 0.72
C ALA A 110 -17.32 13.52 1.00
N GLN A 111 -17.44 12.70 -0.05
CA GLN A 111 -17.96 11.34 0.08
C GLN A 111 -17.00 10.42 0.84
N ALA A 112 -15.67 10.53 0.65
CA ALA A 112 -14.70 9.77 1.44
C ALA A 112 -14.87 10.01 2.95
N ARG A 113 -15.12 11.26 3.35
CA ARG A 113 -15.39 11.64 4.74
C ARG A 113 -16.72 11.07 5.26
N GLU A 114 -17.76 11.08 4.44
CA GLU A 114 -19.06 10.46 4.76
C GLU A 114 -18.93 8.95 5.01
N HIS A 115 -18.12 8.26 4.20
CA HIS A 115 -17.81 6.84 4.36
C HIS A 115 -16.70 6.54 5.38
N GLY A 116 -16.10 7.57 6.01
CA GLY A 116 -15.01 7.39 6.97
C GLY A 116 -13.75 6.76 6.38
N LYS A 117 -13.48 7.00 5.09
CA LYS A 117 -12.32 6.46 4.37
C LYS A 117 -11.21 7.50 4.20
N ARG A 118 -9.96 7.03 4.16
CA ARG A 118 -8.82 7.79 3.68
C ARG A 118 -8.67 7.60 2.17
N LEU A 119 -7.90 8.48 1.56
CA LEU A 119 -7.63 8.46 0.12
C LEU A 119 -6.13 8.36 -0.16
N VAL A 120 -5.78 7.53 -1.10
CA VAL A 120 -4.53 7.59 -1.86
C VAL A 120 -4.91 8.01 -3.27
N LEU A 121 -4.43 9.18 -3.70
CA LEU A 121 -4.76 9.72 -5.01
C LEU A 121 -3.68 9.33 -6.02
N LEU A 122 -4.11 8.81 -7.16
CA LEU A 122 -3.23 8.39 -8.23
C LEU A 122 -3.20 9.49 -9.30
N TRP A 123 -2.10 10.25 -9.37
CA TRP A 123 -1.92 11.26 -10.41
C TRP A 123 -1.64 10.59 -11.75
N PHE A 124 -2.66 10.51 -12.61
CA PHE A 124 -2.51 10.08 -13.99
C PHE A 124 -2.19 11.31 -14.85
N GLY A 125 -0.91 11.66 -14.88
CA GLY A 125 -0.37 12.82 -15.56
C GLY A 125 0.09 12.53 -16.98
N THR A 126 1.40 12.61 -17.20
CA THR A 126 2.04 12.37 -18.50
C THR A 126 1.97 10.91 -18.93
N TRP A 127 2.03 9.95 -17.97
CA TRP A 127 2.03 8.52 -18.28
C TRP A 127 1.04 7.73 -17.42
N LYS A 128 0.24 6.90 -18.08
CA LYS A 128 -0.54 5.81 -17.50
C LYS A 128 -0.34 4.58 -18.36
N ASN A 129 0.20 3.49 -17.80
CA ASN A 129 0.60 2.29 -18.56
C ASN A 129 1.44 2.69 -19.77
N THR A 130 2.48 3.46 -19.51
CA THR A 130 3.45 3.99 -20.49
C THR A 130 2.93 5.08 -21.44
N GLY A 131 1.62 5.21 -21.68
CA GLY A 131 1.04 6.17 -22.63
C GLY A 131 0.40 7.40 -21.98
N PRO A 132 0.15 8.48 -22.76
CA PRO A 132 -0.46 9.70 -22.26
C PRO A 132 -1.99 9.62 -22.27
N SER A 133 -2.57 8.48 -21.88
CA SER A 133 -4.01 8.21 -22.03
C SER A 133 -4.89 9.18 -21.25
N TYR A 134 -4.42 9.68 -20.13
CA TYR A 134 -5.13 10.60 -19.23
C TYR A 134 -4.61 12.04 -19.25
N ALA A 135 -3.64 12.33 -20.11
CA ALA A 135 -3.24 13.71 -20.41
C ALA A 135 -4.36 14.41 -21.23
N PRO A 136 -4.54 15.74 -21.14
CA PRO A 136 -5.55 16.46 -21.93
C PRO A 136 -5.32 16.37 -23.44
N GLU A 137 -6.38 16.53 -24.24
CA GLU A 137 -6.29 16.50 -25.70
C GLU A 137 -5.29 17.51 -26.28
N TRP A 138 -5.21 18.70 -25.68
CA TRP A 138 -4.27 19.75 -26.08
C TRP A 138 -2.80 19.36 -25.86
N VAL A 139 -2.53 18.36 -24.98
CA VAL A 139 -1.22 17.72 -24.82
C VAL A 139 -1.07 16.55 -25.78
N LYS A 140 -2.07 15.65 -25.83
CA LYS A 140 -2.02 14.38 -26.60
C LYS A 140 -1.72 14.60 -28.07
N PHE A 141 -2.24 15.69 -28.67
CA PHE A 141 -2.25 15.87 -30.13
C PHE A 141 -1.36 17.01 -30.65
N ASP A 142 -0.63 17.72 -29.79
CA ASP A 142 0.36 18.71 -30.20
C ASP A 142 1.80 18.20 -30.01
N ASN A 143 2.25 17.32 -30.90
CA ASN A 143 3.58 16.74 -30.85
C ASN A 143 4.73 17.76 -31.08
N ARG A 144 4.45 18.98 -31.51
CA ARG A 144 5.49 20.03 -31.61
C ARG A 144 5.82 20.62 -30.25
N ARG A 145 4.80 20.81 -29.42
CA ARG A 145 4.97 21.30 -28.06
C ARG A 145 5.31 20.17 -27.09
N PHE A 146 4.68 19.02 -27.28
CA PHE A 146 4.76 17.85 -26.38
C PHE A 146 5.34 16.66 -27.15
N PRO A 147 6.68 16.61 -27.30
CA PRO A 147 7.33 15.65 -28.18
C PRO A 147 7.17 14.22 -27.69
N ARG A 148 7.03 13.30 -28.65
CA ARG A 148 7.07 11.87 -28.42
C ARG A 148 8.52 11.38 -28.32
N MET A 149 8.72 10.27 -27.59
CA MET A 149 9.97 9.52 -27.71
C MET A 149 10.13 9.01 -29.15
N VAL A 150 11.36 8.92 -29.62
CA VAL A 150 11.66 8.36 -30.95
C VAL A 150 12.59 7.16 -30.82
N ASP A 151 12.46 6.21 -31.75
CA ASP A 151 13.38 5.09 -31.88
C ASP A 151 14.69 5.48 -32.57
N ARG A 152 15.58 4.50 -32.81
CA ARG A 152 16.88 4.74 -33.46
C ARG A 152 16.76 5.26 -34.90
N ASP A 153 15.65 5.00 -35.58
CA ASP A 153 15.36 5.41 -36.96
C ASP A 153 14.61 6.75 -36.99
N GLY A 154 14.36 7.37 -35.83
CA GLY A 154 13.66 8.63 -35.69
C GLY A 154 12.14 8.53 -35.77
N LYS A 155 11.57 7.31 -35.74
CA LYS A 155 10.13 7.09 -35.73
C LYS A 155 9.57 7.37 -34.36
N ALA A 156 8.51 8.17 -34.27
CA ALA A 156 7.83 8.50 -33.02
C ALA A 156 7.10 7.28 -32.43
N SER A 157 7.26 7.10 -31.13
CA SER A 157 6.47 6.17 -30.32
C SER A 157 5.16 6.80 -29.86
N TYR A 158 4.32 6.04 -29.16
CA TYR A 158 3.10 6.56 -28.54
C TYR A 158 3.37 7.32 -27.22
N CYS A 159 4.56 7.14 -26.62
CA CYS A 159 4.92 7.72 -25.32
C CYS A 159 5.44 9.16 -25.48
N LEU A 160 5.10 10.03 -24.53
CA LEU A 160 5.71 11.36 -24.42
C LEU A 160 7.15 11.24 -23.90
N SER A 161 8.04 12.09 -24.45
CA SER A 161 9.46 12.10 -24.07
C SER A 161 9.67 12.71 -22.67
N PRO A 162 10.47 12.09 -21.78
CA PRO A 162 10.86 12.69 -20.51
C PRO A 162 11.75 13.94 -20.70
N PHE A 163 12.22 14.21 -21.92
CA PHE A 163 12.98 15.41 -22.28
C PHE A 163 12.10 16.52 -22.87
N GLY A 164 10.77 16.37 -22.84
CA GLY A 164 9.80 17.36 -23.25
C GLY A 164 9.64 18.47 -22.19
N GLU A 165 10.39 19.55 -22.31
CA GLU A 165 10.37 20.66 -21.34
C GLU A 165 8.98 21.27 -21.16
N GLN A 166 8.22 21.42 -22.25
CA GLN A 166 6.85 21.95 -22.17
C GLN A 166 5.89 20.92 -21.56
N THR A 167 6.09 19.62 -21.83
CA THR A 167 5.32 18.54 -21.18
C THR A 167 5.52 18.60 -19.66
N LEU A 168 6.77 18.60 -19.22
CA LEU A 168 7.12 18.70 -17.82
C LEU A 168 6.57 19.97 -17.16
N ALA A 169 6.68 21.12 -17.84
CA ALA A 169 6.19 22.38 -17.28
C ALA A 169 4.66 22.38 -17.10
N ALA A 170 3.93 21.81 -18.06
CA ALA A 170 2.48 21.74 -18.04
C ALA A 170 1.97 20.72 -16.99
N ASP A 171 2.51 19.51 -16.97
CA ASP A 171 2.19 18.47 -16.00
C ASP A 171 2.46 18.95 -14.57
N ARG A 172 3.69 19.44 -14.32
CA ARG A 172 4.07 20.01 -13.02
C ARG A 172 3.11 21.13 -12.58
N LYS A 173 2.69 22.01 -13.50
CA LYS A 173 1.73 23.09 -13.21
C LYS A 173 0.38 22.53 -12.77
N ALA A 174 -0.14 21.52 -13.47
CA ALA A 174 -1.41 20.90 -13.16
C ALA A 174 -1.35 20.16 -11.82
N PHE A 175 -0.27 19.39 -11.58
CA PHE A 175 -0.06 18.70 -10.31
C PHE A 175 0.06 19.68 -9.13
N VAL A 176 0.82 20.77 -9.27
CA VAL A 176 0.93 21.81 -8.23
C VAL A 176 -0.42 22.49 -7.98
N ALA A 177 -1.24 22.71 -9.01
CA ALA A 177 -2.58 23.26 -8.83
C ALA A 177 -3.47 22.30 -8.01
N LEU A 178 -3.44 20.99 -8.29
CA LEU A 178 -4.12 19.97 -7.48
C LEU A 178 -3.62 19.99 -6.03
N MET A 179 -2.31 19.92 -5.80
CA MET A 179 -1.72 19.89 -4.46
C MET A 179 -2.03 21.18 -3.66
N THR A 180 -2.07 22.32 -4.33
CA THR A 180 -2.45 23.60 -3.72
C THR A 180 -3.92 23.61 -3.32
N HIS A 181 -4.80 23.07 -4.16
CA HIS A 181 -6.21 22.91 -3.84
C HIS A 181 -6.41 21.97 -2.64
N LEU A 182 -5.76 20.81 -2.64
CA LEU A 182 -5.79 19.86 -1.52
C LEU A 182 -5.28 20.50 -0.22
N ALA A 183 -4.23 21.31 -0.26
CA ALA A 183 -3.73 22.02 0.91
C ALA A 183 -4.79 22.94 1.52
N GLN A 184 -5.62 23.58 0.68
CA GLN A 184 -6.68 24.49 1.11
C GLN A 184 -7.89 23.75 1.70
N VAL A 185 -8.33 22.64 1.07
CA VAL A 185 -9.60 21.98 1.40
C VAL A 185 -9.46 20.74 2.27
N ASP A 186 -8.26 20.16 2.35
CA ASP A 186 -7.96 18.93 3.09
C ASP A 186 -6.76 19.00 4.04
N GLY A 187 -5.92 20.04 3.95
CA GLY A 187 -4.65 20.15 4.69
C GLY A 187 -4.74 20.02 6.22
N SER A 188 -5.91 20.24 6.81
CA SER A 188 -6.16 20.01 8.24
C SER A 188 -7.08 18.81 8.53
N ARG A 189 -7.56 18.13 7.51
CA ARG A 189 -8.49 16.99 7.61
C ARG A 189 -7.83 15.65 7.33
N HIS A 190 -6.73 15.68 6.59
CA HIS A 190 -5.91 14.53 6.25
C HIS A 190 -6.71 13.37 5.63
N THR A 191 -7.73 13.71 4.82
CA THR A 191 -8.49 12.69 4.08
C THR A 191 -7.58 12.03 3.06
N VAL A 192 -6.75 12.81 2.35
CA VAL A 192 -5.68 12.33 1.49
C VAL A 192 -4.43 12.05 2.33
N ILE A 193 -3.93 10.82 2.28
CA ILE A 193 -2.81 10.38 3.12
C ILE A 193 -1.53 10.07 2.34
N MET A 194 -1.62 9.91 1.02
CA MET A 194 -0.50 9.60 0.14
C MET A 194 -0.85 9.93 -1.32
N MET A 195 0.16 10.18 -2.14
CA MET A 195 0.01 10.42 -3.58
C MET A 195 0.85 9.43 -4.38
N GLN A 196 0.28 8.84 -5.42
CA GLN A 196 1.05 8.23 -6.50
C GLN A 196 1.35 9.27 -7.56
N VAL A 197 2.58 9.32 -8.06
CA VAL A 197 2.99 10.23 -9.14
C VAL A 197 3.23 9.43 -10.40
N GLU A 198 2.39 9.62 -11.41
CA GLU A 198 2.31 8.81 -12.62
C GLU A 198 1.84 7.36 -12.34
N ASN A 199 1.73 6.53 -13.36
CA ASN A 199 1.36 5.12 -13.16
C ASN A 199 2.07 4.21 -14.16
N GLU A 200 2.72 3.15 -13.64
CA GLU A 200 3.39 2.12 -14.44
C GLU A 200 4.17 2.70 -15.63
N VAL A 201 5.04 3.64 -15.29
CA VAL A 201 5.86 4.37 -16.27
C VAL A 201 6.88 3.46 -16.97
N GLY A 202 7.45 3.96 -18.05
CA GLY A 202 8.40 3.24 -18.88
C GLY A 202 7.92 3.09 -20.32
N THR A 203 8.52 2.19 -21.09
CA THR A 203 8.12 1.93 -22.48
C THR A 203 8.23 0.47 -22.86
N TYR A 204 7.23 -0.02 -23.56
CA TYR A 204 7.30 -1.30 -24.27
C TYR A 204 7.79 -1.09 -25.71
N GLY A 205 8.58 -2.01 -26.26
CA GLY A 205 9.07 -1.97 -27.63
C GLY A 205 10.17 -0.95 -27.91
N LEU A 206 10.51 -0.08 -26.95
CA LEU A 206 11.55 0.92 -27.05
C LEU A 206 12.36 0.96 -25.74
N VAL A 207 13.68 0.77 -25.81
CA VAL A 207 14.53 0.73 -24.61
C VAL A 207 14.74 2.11 -23.98
N ARG A 208 14.75 3.16 -24.76
CA ARG A 208 14.81 4.56 -24.33
C ARG A 208 14.42 5.52 -25.45
N ASP A 209 14.26 6.78 -25.14
CA ASP A 209 14.19 7.85 -26.14
C ASP A 209 15.55 8.05 -26.82
N PHE A 210 15.57 8.09 -28.18
CA PHE A 210 16.72 8.39 -29.02
C PHE A 210 16.66 9.77 -29.65
N GLY A 211 15.74 10.63 -29.22
CA GLY A 211 15.67 12.02 -29.65
C GLY A 211 16.94 12.80 -29.31
N ALA A 212 17.18 13.90 -30.04
CA ALA A 212 18.45 14.65 -29.94
C ALA A 212 18.79 15.10 -28.51
N LYS A 213 17.80 15.56 -27.72
CA LYS A 213 18.01 15.92 -26.30
C LYS A 213 18.36 14.71 -25.43
N ALA A 214 17.66 13.59 -25.65
CA ALA A 214 17.92 12.35 -24.95
C ALA A 214 19.32 11.81 -25.28
N GLN A 215 19.71 11.83 -26.55
CA GLN A 215 21.04 11.39 -26.97
C GLN A 215 22.15 12.26 -26.38
N ALA A 216 21.99 13.58 -26.39
CA ALA A 216 22.95 14.50 -25.78
C ALA A 216 23.08 14.28 -24.25
N ALA A 217 21.99 13.93 -23.56
CA ALA A 217 22.01 13.59 -22.15
C ALA A 217 22.66 12.22 -21.90
N PHE A 218 22.41 11.23 -22.75
CA PHE A 218 23.01 9.89 -22.66
C PHE A 218 24.55 9.90 -22.77
N GLU A 219 25.09 10.83 -23.53
CA GLU A 219 26.53 10.99 -23.72
C GLU A 219 27.25 11.71 -22.56
N ARG A 220 26.49 12.27 -21.62
CA ARG A 220 27.05 12.88 -20.41
C ARG A 220 27.48 11.81 -19.40
N PRO A 221 28.41 12.15 -18.48
CA PRO A 221 28.73 11.29 -17.35
C PRO A 221 27.48 10.94 -16.52
N VAL A 222 27.46 9.73 -15.99
CA VAL A 222 26.45 9.30 -15.02
C VAL A 222 26.51 10.22 -13.79
N PRO A 223 25.38 10.74 -13.29
CA PRO A 223 25.36 11.57 -12.09
C PRO A 223 25.96 10.85 -10.85
N ALA A 224 26.70 11.59 -10.03
CA ALA A 224 27.41 11.01 -8.88
C ALA A 224 26.46 10.34 -7.87
N GLU A 225 25.28 10.92 -7.66
CA GLU A 225 24.23 10.37 -6.81
C GLU A 225 23.68 9.03 -7.32
N VAL A 226 23.61 8.84 -8.64
CA VAL A 226 23.23 7.56 -9.25
C VAL A 226 24.35 6.53 -9.04
N LEU A 227 25.60 6.91 -9.29
CA LEU A 227 26.76 6.04 -9.06
C LEU A 227 26.84 5.55 -7.61
N ALA A 228 26.47 6.41 -6.65
CA ALA A 228 26.50 6.09 -5.23
C ALA A 228 25.43 5.09 -4.80
N ARG A 229 24.23 5.13 -5.42
CA ARG A 229 23.08 4.33 -5.01
C ARG A 229 22.78 3.14 -5.91
N GLN A 230 23.22 3.20 -7.17
CA GLN A 230 22.97 2.16 -8.17
C GLN A 230 24.28 1.48 -8.57
N PRO A 231 24.61 0.33 -7.98
CA PRO A 231 25.80 -0.41 -8.38
C PRO A 231 25.65 -0.92 -9.82
N ALA A 232 26.74 -0.93 -10.57
CA ALA A 232 26.75 -1.51 -11.90
C ALA A 232 26.54 -3.03 -11.81
N PRO A 233 25.63 -3.62 -12.60
CA PRO A 233 25.42 -5.07 -12.63
C PRO A 233 26.68 -5.82 -13.06
N VAL A 234 27.45 -5.22 -13.97
CA VAL A 234 28.77 -5.68 -14.38
C VAL A 234 29.75 -4.52 -14.16
N LYS A 235 30.73 -4.74 -13.32
CA LYS A 235 31.71 -3.71 -12.98
C LYS A 235 32.58 -3.40 -14.20
N ARG A 236 32.32 -2.27 -14.89
CA ARG A 236 33.09 -1.82 -16.06
C ARG A 236 33.93 -0.58 -15.77
N ALA A 237 33.34 0.46 -15.13
CA ALA A 237 34.03 1.68 -14.72
C ALA A 237 33.42 2.24 -13.45
N ALA A 238 34.21 2.99 -12.66
CA ALA A 238 33.74 3.66 -11.45
C ALA A 238 33.03 4.98 -11.75
N ALA A 239 33.34 5.60 -12.88
CA ALA A 239 32.73 6.83 -13.39
C ALA A 239 32.89 6.89 -14.93
N GLY A 240 32.11 7.71 -15.58
CA GLY A 240 32.11 7.86 -17.03
C GLY A 240 30.70 8.04 -17.60
N THR A 241 30.55 7.91 -18.89
CA THR A 241 29.27 7.90 -19.57
C THR A 241 28.44 6.67 -19.19
N TRP A 242 27.13 6.68 -19.45
CA TRP A 242 26.23 5.56 -19.19
C TRP A 242 26.75 4.24 -19.80
N ARG A 243 27.27 4.31 -21.04
CA ARG A 243 27.82 3.14 -21.74
C ARG A 243 29.10 2.60 -21.08
N GLU A 244 29.98 3.50 -20.63
CA GLU A 244 31.23 3.11 -19.96
C GLU A 244 30.96 2.46 -18.61
N VAL A 245 29.98 2.98 -17.83
CA VAL A 245 29.65 2.47 -16.51
C VAL A 245 28.80 1.20 -16.58
N TYR A 246 27.68 1.23 -17.33
CA TYR A 246 26.67 0.17 -17.26
C TYR A 246 26.68 -0.79 -18.47
N GLY A 247 27.48 -0.51 -19.51
CA GLY A 247 27.63 -1.40 -20.68
C GLY A 247 26.29 -1.67 -21.37
N ASP A 248 25.87 -2.94 -21.40
CA ASP A 248 24.65 -3.35 -22.10
C ASP A 248 23.35 -2.97 -21.37
N TYR A 249 23.45 -2.59 -20.08
CA TYR A 249 22.34 -2.04 -19.30
C TYR A 249 22.18 -0.52 -19.46
N ALA A 250 23.10 0.14 -20.15
CA ALA A 250 23.19 1.60 -20.20
C ALA A 250 21.92 2.27 -20.72
N ASP A 251 21.32 1.73 -21.79
CA ASP A 251 20.13 2.32 -22.42
C ASP A 251 18.92 2.29 -21.46
N GLU A 252 18.69 1.13 -20.78
CA GLU A 252 17.61 0.96 -19.80
C GLU A 252 17.82 1.84 -18.55
N TYR A 253 19.02 1.82 -17.98
CA TYR A 253 19.34 2.56 -16.76
C TYR A 253 19.31 4.07 -16.97
N PHE A 254 19.76 4.53 -18.13
CA PHE A 254 19.58 5.92 -18.52
C PHE A 254 18.10 6.29 -18.64
N HIS A 255 17.28 5.41 -19.21
CA HIS A 255 15.85 5.66 -19.34
C HIS A 255 15.17 5.77 -17.98
N ALA A 256 15.50 4.87 -17.03
CA ALA A 256 15.02 4.93 -15.67
C ALA A 256 15.41 6.25 -14.97
N TRP A 257 16.65 6.70 -15.17
CA TRP A 257 17.10 8.00 -14.67
C TRP A 257 16.33 9.17 -15.30
N ALA A 258 16.09 9.14 -16.59
CA ALA A 258 15.40 10.21 -17.28
C ALA A 258 13.93 10.36 -16.81
N ILE A 259 13.22 9.22 -16.67
CA ILE A 259 11.85 9.20 -16.15
C ILE A 259 11.82 9.61 -14.67
N ALA A 260 12.70 9.05 -13.84
CA ALA A 260 12.78 9.42 -12.42
C ALA A 260 13.08 10.91 -12.23
N SER A 261 13.98 11.50 -13.06
CA SER A 261 14.30 12.93 -13.03
C SER A 261 13.13 13.82 -13.45
N TYR A 262 12.27 13.34 -14.35
CA TYR A 262 11.01 14.01 -14.69
C TYR A 262 10.04 13.98 -13.51
N ILE A 263 9.80 12.79 -12.96
CA ILE A 263 8.90 12.57 -11.80
C ILE A 263 9.34 13.40 -10.60
N GLU A 264 10.63 13.51 -10.35
CA GLU A 264 11.18 14.36 -9.29
C GLU A 264 10.74 15.81 -9.40
N GLN A 265 10.74 16.36 -10.60
CA GLN A 265 10.37 17.76 -10.80
C GLN A 265 8.86 17.99 -10.60
N VAL A 266 8.03 16.98 -10.86
CA VAL A 266 6.59 17.00 -10.57
C VAL A 266 6.37 16.83 -9.06
N ALA A 267 6.90 15.76 -8.47
CA ALA A 267 6.75 15.41 -7.05
C ALA A 267 7.29 16.50 -6.12
N GLY A 268 8.54 16.95 -6.34
CA GLY A 268 9.17 17.98 -5.50
C GLY A 268 8.48 19.35 -5.58
N ALA A 269 7.84 19.67 -6.72
CA ALA A 269 7.03 20.87 -6.81
C ALA A 269 5.70 20.71 -6.06
N GLY A 270 5.05 19.56 -6.15
CA GLY A 270 3.82 19.25 -5.43
C GLY A 270 4.00 19.25 -3.91
N ARG A 271 5.09 18.66 -3.40
CA ARG A 271 5.41 18.65 -1.96
C ARG A 271 5.58 20.04 -1.35
N LYS A 272 6.05 21.01 -2.12
CA LYS A 272 6.13 22.39 -1.65
C LYS A 272 4.76 23.03 -1.39
N ALA A 273 3.71 22.54 -2.07
CA ALA A 273 2.34 23.00 -1.86
C ALA A 273 1.64 22.21 -0.74
N LEU A 274 1.83 20.91 -0.69
CA LEU A 274 1.31 20.02 0.36
C LEU A 274 2.29 18.83 0.52
N ASP A 275 2.92 18.75 1.69
CA ASP A 275 3.90 17.71 1.99
C ASP A 275 3.19 16.41 2.40
N LEU A 276 2.97 15.52 1.44
CA LEU A 276 2.44 14.18 1.64
C LEU A 276 3.46 13.13 1.20
N PRO A 277 3.47 11.93 1.79
CA PRO A 277 4.21 10.79 1.25
C PRO A 277 3.86 10.54 -0.21
N MET A 278 4.88 10.27 -1.03
CA MET A 278 4.69 10.02 -2.47
C MET A 278 5.36 8.73 -2.91
N TYR A 279 4.74 8.04 -3.86
CA TYR A 279 5.27 6.81 -4.41
C TYR A 279 5.09 6.70 -5.93
N VAL A 280 5.78 5.74 -6.50
CA VAL A 280 5.58 5.24 -7.86
C VAL A 280 5.33 3.75 -7.82
N ASN A 281 4.49 3.24 -8.73
CA ASN A 281 4.21 1.83 -8.91
C ASN A 281 4.82 1.28 -10.20
N ASN A 282 4.77 -0.03 -10.40
CA ASN A 282 5.57 -0.67 -11.40
C ASN A 282 4.94 -1.95 -11.98
N ALA A 283 4.76 -1.96 -13.30
CA ALA A 283 4.59 -3.19 -14.08
C ALA A 283 5.88 -4.02 -14.01
N LEU A 284 5.83 -5.18 -13.37
CA LEU A 284 7.00 -5.91 -12.89
C LEU A 284 7.90 -6.46 -13.99
N ARG A 285 9.21 -6.35 -13.76
CA ARG A 285 10.21 -7.26 -14.29
C ARG A 285 10.18 -8.57 -13.51
N ASP A 286 10.30 -9.73 -14.18
CA ASP A 286 10.30 -11.03 -13.52
C ASP A 286 11.42 -11.12 -12.47
N ALA A 287 11.03 -11.41 -11.22
CA ALA A 287 11.95 -11.43 -10.09
C ALA A 287 12.77 -12.74 -9.99
N LEU A 288 12.33 -13.80 -10.66
CA LEU A 288 13.01 -15.11 -10.67
C LEU A 288 14.01 -15.25 -11.81
N GLU A 289 13.81 -14.49 -12.90
CA GLU A 289 14.77 -14.51 -13.99
C GLU A 289 16.11 -13.87 -13.59
N PRO A 290 17.24 -14.41 -14.05
CA PRO A 290 18.53 -13.77 -13.88
C PRO A 290 18.53 -12.35 -14.47
N LEU A 291 19.19 -11.41 -13.78
CA LEU A 291 19.33 -10.05 -14.29
C LEU A 291 20.04 -10.07 -15.66
N ALA A 292 19.39 -9.54 -16.68
CA ALA A 292 19.88 -9.45 -18.04
C ALA A 292 19.52 -8.11 -18.65
N PRO A 293 20.26 -7.60 -19.66
CA PRO A 293 19.88 -6.40 -20.39
C PRO A 293 18.46 -6.52 -20.96
N TRP A 294 17.76 -5.40 -21.04
CA TRP A 294 16.38 -5.32 -21.51
C TRP A 294 16.15 -5.96 -22.89
N LYS A 295 15.06 -6.71 -23.02
CA LYS A 295 14.66 -7.45 -24.24
C LYS A 295 13.17 -7.31 -24.56
N SER A 296 12.54 -6.19 -24.25
CA SER A 296 11.10 -5.93 -24.49
C SER A 296 10.11 -6.82 -23.68
N ASN A 297 10.55 -7.44 -22.60
CA ASN A 297 9.71 -8.29 -21.76
C ASN A 297 9.04 -7.55 -20.58
N PHE A 298 9.41 -6.31 -20.36
CA PHE A 298 8.81 -5.39 -19.37
C PHE A 298 8.96 -3.93 -19.83
N ALA A 299 8.34 -2.98 -19.13
CA ALA A 299 8.44 -1.56 -19.45
C ALA A 299 9.83 -1.01 -19.09
N SER A 300 10.66 -0.73 -20.11
CA SER A 300 11.98 -0.13 -19.93
C SER A 300 11.88 1.24 -19.30
N GLY A 301 12.70 1.52 -18.31
CA GLY A 301 12.74 2.80 -17.62
C GLY A 301 11.71 2.92 -16.49
N GLY A 302 10.78 1.96 -16.33
CA GLY A 302 9.92 1.84 -15.17
C GLY A 302 10.70 1.50 -13.89
N PRO A 303 10.11 1.73 -12.69
CA PRO A 303 10.79 1.55 -11.42
C PRO A 303 10.89 0.06 -11.00
N THR A 304 11.48 -0.76 -11.86
CA THR A 304 11.72 -2.19 -11.60
C THR A 304 12.73 -2.39 -10.47
N TYR A 305 12.72 -3.59 -9.87
CA TYR A 305 13.53 -3.90 -8.69
C TYR A 305 15.02 -3.59 -8.85
N ASP A 306 15.55 -3.71 -10.05
CA ASP A 306 16.97 -3.54 -10.37
C ASP A 306 17.38 -2.08 -10.58
N VAL A 307 16.42 -1.16 -10.71
CA VAL A 307 16.68 0.29 -10.86
C VAL A 307 16.14 1.14 -9.70
N ILE A 308 15.69 0.53 -8.60
CA ILE A 308 15.24 1.26 -7.40
C ILE A 308 16.32 2.27 -6.94
N GLY A 309 17.60 1.90 -6.99
CA GLY A 309 18.70 2.81 -6.64
C GLY A 309 18.75 4.06 -7.51
N ILE A 310 18.41 3.95 -8.80
CA ILE A 310 18.32 5.09 -9.72
C ILE A 310 17.16 6.00 -9.32
N TYR A 311 15.96 5.44 -9.05
CA TYR A 311 14.80 6.21 -8.60
C TYR A 311 15.08 6.94 -7.28
N LYS A 312 15.70 6.25 -6.29
CA LYS A 312 16.08 6.87 -5.02
C LYS A 312 17.16 7.96 -5.15
N ALA A 313 17.98 7.90 -6.19
CA ALA A 313 18.98 8.93 -6.48
C ALA A 313 18.38 10.12 -7.23
N ALA A 314 17.59 9.85 -8.27
CA ALA A 314 17.10 10.85 -9.21
C ALA A 314 15.76 11.49 -8.79
N ALA A 315 14.98 10.81 -7.92
CA ALA A 315 13.68 11.27 -7.43
C ALA A 315 13.61 11.21 -5.89
N PRO A 316 14.37 12.05 -5.17
CA PRO A 316 14.42 12.03 -3.70
C PRO A 316 13.09 12.39 -3.01
N HIS A 317 12.13 13.01 -3.71
CA HIS A 317 10.80 13.27 -3.19
C HIS A 317 9.82 12.09 -3.41
N ILE A 318 10.27 10.99 -4.01
CA ILE A 318 9.55 9.72 -4.06
C ILE A 318 10.04 8.83 -2.93
N ASP A 319 9.19 8.64 -1.93
CA ASP A 319 9.52 7.87 -0.72
C ASP A 319 9.56 6.37 -0.99
N ILE A 320 8.69 5.88 -1.89
CA ILE A 320 8.43 4.46 -2.07
C ILE A 320 8.39 4.10 -3.56
N VAL A 321 8.98 2.96 -3.88
CA VAL A 321 8.78 2.25 -5.14
C VAL A 321 7.99 0.99 -4.82
N GLY A 322 6.74 0.88 -5.29
CA GLY A 322 5.81 -0.21 -4.98
C GLY A 322 5.68 -1.22 -6.13
N PRO A 323 5.63 -2.54 -5.84
CA PRO A 323 5.38 -3.57 -6.85
C PRO A 323 3.88 -3.77 -7.09
N ASP A 324 3.47 -3.96 -8.35
CA ASP A 324 2.13 -4.37 -8.73
C ASP A 324 2.10 -5.89 -8.93
N LEU A 325 1.29 -6.60 -8.15
CA LEU A 325 1.35 -8.06 -8.07
C LEU A 325 0.24 -8.70 -8.90
N TYR A 326 0.58 -9.23 -10.08
CA TYR A 326 -0.35 -9.92 -10.98
C TYR A 326 0.05 -11.35 -11.36
N ASN A 327 1.12 -11.88 -10.75
CA ASN A 327 1.50 -13.29 -10.87
C ASN A 327 1.36 -13.96 -9.49
N ALA A 328 0.35 -14.83 -9.33
CA ALA A 328 0.02 -15.48 -8.07
C ALA A 328 0.96 -16.64 -7.68
N ALA A 329 1.93 -17.00 -8.52
CA ALA A 329 2.91 -18.03 -8.19
C ALA A 329 3.70 -17.62 -6.93
N SER A 330 3.67 -18.45 -5.90
CA SER A 330 4.23 -18.11 -4.58
C SER A 330 5.72 -17.76 -4.65
N ALA A 331 6.51 -18.48 -5.43
CA ALA A 331 7.93 -18.17 -5.62
C ALA A 331 8.15 -16.78 -6.25
N GLN A 332 7.27 -16.37 -7.16
CA GLN A 332 7.34 -15.04 -7.79
C GLN A 332 6.98 -13.94 -6.79
N ILE A 333 5.93 -14.15 -5.99
CA ILE A 333 5.53 -13.23 -4.92
C ILE A 333 6.69 -13.06 -3.93
N ASP A 334 7.20 -14.16 -3.36
CA ASP A 334 8.31 -14.14 -2.40
C ASP A 334 9.53 -13.38 -2.94
N ALA A 335 9.94 -13.68 -4.17
CA ALA A 335 11.09 -13.04 -4.80
C ALA A 335 10.85 -11.55 -5.06
N THR A 336 9.64 -11.17 -5.48
CA THR A 336 9.27 -9.78 -5.71
C THR A 336 9.28 -9.00 -4.39
N LEU A 337 8.58 -9.48 -3.37
CA LEU A 337 8.53 -8.82 -2.06
C LEU A 337 9.93 -8.65 -1.46
N ALA A 338 10.79 -9.67 -1.57
CA ALA A 338 12.17 -9.61 -1.07
C ALA A 338 13.03 -8.58 -1.81
N LYS A 339 12.80 -8.33 -3.10
CA LYS A 339 13.56 -7.35 -3.90
C LYS A 339 13.09 -5.92 -3.69
N PHE A 340 11.81 -5.70 -3.41
CA PHE A 340 11.25 -4.36 -3.17
C PHE A 340 11.38 -3.93 -1.71
N GLN A 341 11.35 -4.86 -0.75
CA GLN A 341 11.56 -4.56 0.67
C GLN A 341 13.04 -4.32 0.96
N ARG A 342 13.41 -3.05 1.11
CA ARG A 342 14.79 -2.63 1.35
C ARG A 342 14.82 -1.63 2.51
N HIS A 343 16.00 -1.47 3.13
CA HIS A 343 16.19 -0.46 4.18
C HIS A 343 15.95 0.99 3.71
N ASP A 344 16.12 1.26 2.41
CA ASP A 344 15.89 2.54 1.76
C ASP A 344 14.59 2.59 0.94
N ASN A 345 13.80 1.52 0.97
CA ASN A 345 12.52 1.41 0.28
C ASN A 345 11.55 0.58 1.11
N PRO A 346 10.65 1.20 1.90
CA PRO A 346 9.66 0.46 2.67
C PRO A 346 8.73 -0.31 1.75
N LEU A 347 8.25 -1.46 2.22
CA LEU A 347 7.31 -2.27 1.45
C LEU A 347 5.93 -1.60 1.46
N TRP A 348 5.39 -1.36 0.30
CA TRP A 348 4.02 -0.97 0.01
C TRP A 348 3.57 -1.69 -1.25
N VAL A 349 2.43 -2.37 -1.22
CA VAL A 349 1.85 -3.05 -2.40
C VAL A 349 0.63 -2.24 -2.87
N PRO A 350 0.85 -1.26 -3.75
CA PRO A 350 -0.20 -0.33 -4.17
C PRO A 350 -1.21 -0.97 -5.11
N GLU A 351 -0.82 -2.04 -5.78
CA GLU A 351 -1.69 -2.69 -6.75
C GLU A 351 -1.47 -4.20 -6.74
N MET A 352 -2.54 -4.96 -6.73
CA MET A 352 -2.50 -6.41 -6.90
C MET A 352 -3.83 -6.92 -7.47
N SER A 353 -3.82 -8.15 -7.99
CA SER A 353 -5.04 -8.80 -8.44
C SER A 353 -6.03 -9.02 -7.29
N GLN A 354 -7.32 -8.81 -7.57
CA GLN A 354 -8.41 -9.12 -6.65
C GLN A 354 -8.89 -10.58 -6.75
N ALA A 355 -8.26 -11.40 -7.56
CA ALA A 355 -8.63 -12.81 -7.70
C ALA A 355 -8.44 -13.59 -6.39
N ALA A 356 -9.28 -14.59 -6.13
CA ALA A 356 -9.34 -15.33 -4.86
C ALA A 356 -7.98 -15.86 -4.36
N GLY A 357 -7.09 -16.29 -5.25
CA GLY A 357 -5.76 -16.77 -4.87
C GLY A 357 -4.85 -15.75 -4.19
N TYR A 358 -5.21 -14.47 -4.25
CA TYR A 358 -4.42 -13.40 -3.62
C TYR A 358 -4.81 -13.11 -2.17
N GLY A 359 -6.00 -13.55 -1.71
CA GLY A 359 -6.42 -13.32 -0.32
C GLY A 359 -5.44 -13.84 0.73
N ARG A 360 -4.80 -15.00 0.47
CA ARG A 360 -3.76 -15.58 1.35
C ARG A 360 -2.50 -14.71 1.47
N ILE A 361 -2.17 -13.95 0.40
CA ILE A 361 -0.94 -13.16 0.31
C ILE A 361 -1.00 -11.95 1.25
N VAL A 362 -2.20 -11.47 1.59
CA VAL A 362 -2.40 -10.37 2.56
C VAL A 362 -1.66 -10.64 3.87
N TYR A 363 -1.73 -11.86 4.41
CA TYR A 363 -1.06 -12.23 5.66
C TYR A 363 0.46 -12.12 5.57
N GLU A 364 1.04 -12.56 4.45
CA GLU A 364 2.48 -12.46 4.22
C GLU A 364 2.92 -11.01 4.07
N VAL A 365 2.25 -10.23 3.22
CA VAL A 365 2.59 -8.82 2.98
C VAL A 365 2.52 -8.01 4.27
N LEU A 366 1.40 -8.11 5.00
CA LEU A 366 1.24 -7.36 6.25
C LEU A 366 2.17 -7.88 7.35
N GLY A 367 2.44 -9.17 7.39
CA GLY A 367 3.39 -9.77 8.34
C GLY A 367 4.85 -9.38 8.08
N ARG A 368 5.22 -9.03 6.85
CA ARG A 368 6.54 -8.47 6.51
C ARG A 368 6.72 -7.02 6.98
N GLY A 369 5.71 -6.40 7.57
CA GLY A 369 5.76 -5.01 8.01
C GLY A 369 5.56 -4.01 6.86
N SER A 370 4.76 -4.37 5.87
CA SER A 370 4.31 -3.46 4.80
C SER A 370 3.48 -2.31 5.36
N LEU A 371 3.52 -1.15 4.70
CA LEU A 371 2.62 -0.02 4.97
C LEU A 371 1.16 -0.36 4.69
N GLY A 372 0.93 -1.39 3.89
CA GLY A 372 -0.39 -1.89 3.54
C GLY A 372 -0.42 -2.61 2.19
N ILE A 373 -1.62 -2.77 1.66
CA ILE A 373 -1.91 -3.49 0.42
C ILE A 373 -3.22 -2.98 -0.19
N ALA A 374 -3.32 -2.93 -1.52
CA ALA A 374 -4.53 -2.53 -2.23
C ALA A 374 -4.81 -3.41 -3.46
N PRO A 375 -5.82 -4.29 -3.41
CA PRO A 375 -6.34 -4.96 -4.59
C PRO A 375 -6.94 -3.97 -5.58
N PHE A 376 -6.68 -4.19 -6.89
CA PHE A 376 -7.19 -3.38 -8.00
C PHE A 376 -8.57 -3.86 -8.47
N GLY A 377 -9.39 -2.92 -8.94
CA GLY A 377 -10.70 -3.20 -9.52
C GLY A 377 -11.80 -3.39 -8.46
N ILE A 378 -11.65 -2.74 -7.32
CA ILE A 378 -12.61 -2.80 -6.20
C ILE A 378 -13.71 -1.75 -6.39
N ASP A 379 -14.63 -2.06 -7.29
CA ASP A 379 -15.88 -1.35 -7.48
C ASP A 379 -16.93 -2.27 -8.15
N TYR A 380 -18.19 -1.86 -8.16
CA TYR A 380 -19.29 -2.64 -8.72
C TYR A 380 -19.75 -2.14 -10.09
N THR A 381 -18.81 -1.65 -10.90
CA THR A 381 -19.08 -1.21 -12.27
C THR A 381 -19.25 -2.36 -13.27
N ASN A 382 -19.14 -3.61 -12.80
CA ASN A 382 -19.16 -4.83 -13.62
C ASN A 382 -17.98 -4.94 -14.62
N TYR A 383 -16.92 -4.18 -14.42
CA TYR A 383 -15.68 -4.34 -15.16
C TYR A 383 -14.76 -5.34 -14.44
N SER A 384 -14.27 -6.33 -15.16
CA SER A 384 -13.25 -7.26 -14.67
C SER A 384 -11.97 -7.09 -15.48
N ASN A 385 -10.85 -6.98 -14.82
CA ASN A 385 -9.53 -6.95 -15.46
C ASN A 385 -9.01 -8.37 -15.79
N PHE A 386 -9.91 -9.33 -16.05
CA PHE A 386 -9.52 -10.70 -16.40
C PHE A 386 -8.69 -10.71 -17.70
N PRO A 387 -7.58 -11.50 -17.79
CA PRO A 387 -7.14 -12.55 -16.84
C PRO A 387 -6.28 -12.06 -15.66
N LEU A 388 -5.93 -10.79 -15.56
CA LEU A 388 -5.14 -10.25 -14.46
C LEU A 388 -5.95 -10.20 -13.16
N GLY A 389 -7.24 -9.89 -13.26
CA GLY A 389 -8.18 -9.88 -12.15
C GLY A 389 -9.06 -11.13 -12.07
N ALA A 390 -10.07 -11.07 -11.18
CA ALA A 390 -11.07 -12.12 -11.04
C ALA A 390 -11.87 -12.31 -12.34
N LYS A 391 -12.28 -13.54 -12.62
CA LYS A 391 -13.09 -13.85 -13.81
C LYS A 391 -14.49 -13.22 -13.74
N GLU A 392 -15.03 -13.10 -12.54
CA GLU A 392 -16.35 -12.53 -12.28
C GLU A 392 -16.20 -11.16 -11.62
N ALA A 393 -16.95 -10.17 -12.12
CA ALA A 393 -16.86 -8.78 -11.67
C ALA A 393 -17.97 -8.38 -10.69
N GLY A 394 -18.78 -9.34 -10.21
CA GLY A 394 -19.92 -9.08 -9.33
C GLY A 394 -19.63 -9.33 -7.84
N ARG A 395 -20.60 -8.92 -6.99
CA ARG A 395 -20.67 -9.40 -5.61
C ARG A 395 -20.90 -10.92 -5.62
N PRO A 396 -20.29 -11.70 -4.73
CA PRO A 396 -19.28 -11.33 -3.75
C PRO A 396 -17.82 -11.47 -4.24
N ALA A 397 -17.62 -12.04 -5.44
CA ALA A 397 -16.32 -12.50 -5.95
C ALA A 397 -15.17 -11.48 -5.84
N LEU A 398 -15.45 -10.17 -5.95
CA LEU A 398 -14.44 -9.12 -5.88
C LEU A 398 -13.90 -8.87 -4.46
N VAL A 399 -14.73 -9.04 -3.44
CA VAL A 399 -14.40 -8.59 -2.08
C VAL A 399 -14.21 -9.73 -1.08
N GLU A 400 -14.90 -10.87 -1.27
CA GLU A 400 -14.81 -12.03 -0.36
C GLU A 400 -13.37 -12.49 -0.06
N PRO A 401 -12.43 -12.52 -1.03
CA PRO A 401 -11.07 -12.95 -0.73
C PRO A 401 -10.37 -12.13 0.34
N PHE A 402 -10.82 -10.90 0.58
CA PHE A 402 -10.16 -9.91 1.45
C PHE A 402 -10.99 -9.52 2.66
N ALA A 403 -12.31 -9.52 2.55
CA ALA A 403 -13.23 -8.90 3.52
C ALA A 403 -13.03 -9.37 4.97
N ALA A 404 -13.01 -10.67 5.20
CA ALA A 404 -12.84 -11.21 6.54
C ALA A 404 -11.46 -10.88 7.15
N THR A 405 -10.41 -10.92 6.32
CA THR A 405 -9.05 -10.57 6.72
C THR A 405 -8.93 -9.07 7.03
N TYR A 406 -9.53 -8.22 6.19
CA TYR A 406 -9.54 -6.77 6.41
C TYR A 406 -10.31 -6.38 7.69
N ALA A 407 -11.44 -7.04 7.97
CA ALA A 407 -12.19 -6.83 9.21
C ALA A 407 -11.33 -7.11 10.46
N VAL A 408 -10.54 -8.18 10.43
CA VAL A 408 -9.63 -8.56 11.52
C VAL A 408 -8.52 -7.52 11.67
N PHE A 409 -7.77 -7.22 10.62
CA PHE A 409 -6.68 -6.24 10.67
C PHE A 409 -7.19 -4.83 10.96
N GLY A 410 -8.39 -4.47 10.48
CA GLY A 410 -9.03 -3.19 10.79
C GLY A 410 -9.24 -2.97 12.28
N SER A 411 -9.61 -4.03 13.04
CA SER A 411 -9.81 -3.94 14.49
C SER A 411 -8.51 -3.73 15.29
N MET A 412 -7.34 -3.99 14.69
CA MET A 412 -6.02 -3.80 15.31
C MET A 412 -5.09 -2.92 14.44
N ASN A 413 -5.67 -2.07 13.59
CA ASN A 413 -4.96 -1.31 12.56
C ASN A 413 -3.70 -0.59 13.06
N SER A 414 -3.87 0.35 13.99
CA SER A 414 -2.76 1.13 14.55
C SER A 414 -1.79 0.28 15.38
N LEU A 415 -2.29 -0.73 16.08
CA LEU A 415 -1.45 -1.67 16.83
C LEU A 415 -0.56 -2.48 15.90
N TRP A 416 -1.14 -3.03 14.81
CA TRP A 416 -0.38 -3.80 13.84
C TRP A 416 0.71 -2.97 13.17
N ALA A 417 0.38 -1.76 12.72
CA ALA A 417 1.34 -0.82 12.14
C ALA A 417 2.46 -0.44 13.14
N GLY A 418 2.12 -0.26 14.41
CA GLY A 418 3.09 -0.02 15.48
C GLY A 418 4.03 -1.22 15.71
N TRP A 419 3.48 -2.44 15.80
CA TRP A 419 4.28 -3.67 15.94
C TRP A 419 5.17 -3.91 14.70
N ALA A 420 4.68 -3.57 13.51
CA ALA A 420 5.46 -3.65 12.28
C ALA A 420 6.67 -2.70 12.31
N LEU A 421 6.47 -1.45 12.73
CA LEU A 421 7.54 -0.47 12.91
C LEU A 421 8.61 -0.93 13.94
N GLU A 422 8.17 -1.66 14.96
CA GLU A 422 9.06 -2.25 15.98
C GLU A 422 9.70 -3.58 15.53
N GLY A 423 9.35 -4.10 14.35
CA GLY A 423 9.89 -5.35 13.80
C GLY A 423 9.37 -6.61 14.49
N ARG A 424 8.18 -6.54 15.04
CA ARG A 424 7.56 -7.63 15.79
C ARG A 424 6.59 -8.48 14.97
N THR A 425 6.32 -8.11 13.71
CA THR A 425 5.36 -8.81 12.86
C THR A 425 6.05 -9.79 11.93
N HIS A 426 5.37 -10.90 11.69
CA HIS A 426 5.77 -11.97 10.79
C HIS A 426 4.54 -12.47 10.04
N GLY A 427 4.73 -12.92 8.80
CA GLY A 427 3.62 -13.48 8.03
C GLY A 427 4.10 -14.50 7.01
N VAL A 428 3.23 -15.46 6.73
CA VAL A 428 3.45 -16.47 5.70
C VAL A 428 2.15 -16.75 4.97
N ALA A 429 2.25 -17.01 3.67
CA ALA A 429 1.18 -17.56 2.85
C ALA A 429 1.48 -19.02 2.49
N GLU A 430 0.44 -19.80 2.29
CA GLU A 430 0.56 -21.14 1.73
C GLU A 430 1.17 -21.06 0.33
N GLY A 431 2.30 -21.74 0.13
CA GLY A 431 2.96 -21.79 -1.18
C GLY A 431 2.31 -22.80 -2.13
N ASP A 432 2.64 -22.68 -3.43
CA ASP A 432 2.20 -23.65 -4.44
C ASP A 432 2.81 -25.04 -4.20
N ASP A 433 3.94 -25.10 -3.47
CA ASP A 433 4.59 -26.33 -3.01
C ASP A 433 3.85 -27.00 -1.84
N ARG A 434 2.83 -26.35 -1.27
CA ARG A 434 1.98 -26.83 -0.18
C ARG A 434 2.74 -27.25 1.09
N LYS A 435 3.98 -26.78 1.27
CA LYS A 435 4.83 -27.14 2.42
C LYS A 435 4.56 -26.25 3.62
N ASP A 436 4.84 -26.82 4.78
CA ASP A 436 4.84 -26.09 6.04
C ASP A 436 5.86 -24.96 6.01
N ARG A 437 5.57 -23.91 6.75
CA ARG A 437 6.43 -22.73 6.94
C ARG A 437 6.85 -22.59 8.39
N THR A 438 8.05 -22.07 8.61
CA THR A 438 8.59 -21.87 9.96
C THR A 438 8.91 -20.40 10.17
N ILE A 439 8.49 -19.86 11.32
CA ILE A 439 8.73 -18.49 11.76
C ILE A 439 9.53 -18.50 13.05
N ALA A 440 10.68 -17.85 13.07
CA ALA A 440 11.47 -17.65 14.30
C ALA A 440 10.88 -16.50 15.11
N LEU A 441 10.62 -16.74 16.40
CA LEU A 441 9.99 -15.81 17.33
C LEU A 441 10.85 -15.67 18.61
N GLY A 442 12.13 -15.34 18.43
CA GLY A 442 13.08 -15.29 19.53
C GLY A 442 13.32 -16.66 20.17
N PRO A 443 12.94 -16.87 21.46
CA PRO A 443 13.08 -18.18 22.12
C PRO A 443 12.06 -19.21 21.66
N TRP A 444 11.14 -18.86 20.76
CA TRP A 444 10.09 -19.69 20.22
C TRP A 444 10.20 -19.86 18.70
N THR A 445 9.59 -20.91 18.21
CA THR A 445 9.42 -21.18 16.79
C THR A 445 7.96 -21.53 16.53
N ALA A 446 7.34 -20.85 15.56
CA ALA A 446 6.04 -21.22 15.06
C ALA A 446 6.19 -22.05 13.78
N THR A 447 5.59 -23.23 13.75
CA THR A 447 5.39 -24.00 12.53
C THR A 447 3.97 -23.81 12.05
N VAL A 448 3.82 -23.35 10.81
CA VAL A 448 2.54 -23.14 10.14
C VAL A 448 2.36 -24.27 9.12
N SER A 449 1.37 -25.11 9.36
CA SER A 449 1.01 -26.24 8.49
C SER A 449 -0.30 -25.94 7.77
N PHE A 450 -0.43 -26.51 6.58
CA PHE A 450 -1.58 -26.31 5.71
C PHE A 450 -2.23 -27.65 5.36
N GLN A 451 -3.52 -27.66 4.97
CA GLN A 451 -4.25 -28.86 4.53
C GLN A 451 -4.35 -29.96 5.60
N GLU A 452 -4.35 -29.58 6.85
CA GLU A 452 -4.55 -30.53 7.92
C GLU A 452 -6.03 -30.59 8.32
N TRP A 453 -6.52 -31.82 8.55
CA TRP A 453 -7.82 -32.08 9.14
C TRP A 453 -7.86 -31.66 10.61
N GLN A 454 -9.04 -31.80 11.26
CA GLN A 454 -9.30 -31.30 12.60
C GLN A 454 -8.22 -31.68 13.64
N PHE A 455 -7.66 -32.88 13.54
CA PHE A 455 -6.69 -33.39 14.51
C PHE A 455 -5.24 -33.40 13.98
N GLY A 456 -4.95 -32.60 12.98
CA GLY A 456 -3.60 -32.40 12.45
C GLY A 456 -3.12 -33.42 11.44
N GLU A 457 -4.01 -34.30 10.95
CA GLU A 457 -3.70 -35.28 9.92
C GLU A 457 -3.78 -34.67 8.53
N LYS A 458 -2.91 -35.11 7.60
CA LYS A 458 -2.97 -34.77 6.17
C LYS A 458 -4.00 -35.60 5.41
N SER A 459 -4.48 -36.71 5.97
CA SER A 459 -5.54 -37.55 5.39
C SER A 459 -6.49 -38.02 6.48
N TRP A 460 -7.76 -38.25 6.14
CA TRP A 460 -8.79 -38.69 7.07
C TRP A 460 -9.36 -40.05 6.65
N PRO A 461 -9.57 -41.02 7.56
CA PRO A 461 -9.97 -42.38 7.20
C PRO A 461 -11.25 -42.48 6.36
N GLY A 462 -12.23 -41.61 6.54
CA GLY A 462 -13.44 -41.56 5.72
C GLY A 462 -13.26 -40.84 4.38
N HIS A 463 -12.15 -40.08 4.22
CA HIS A 463 -11.87 -39.20 3.10
C HIS A 463 -10.39 -39.28 2.69
N PRO A 464 -9.88 -40.47 2.28
CA PRO A 464 -8.44 -40.70 2.17
C PRO A 464 -7.76 -39.92 1.04
N THR A 465 -8.53 -39.45 0.04
CA THR A 465 -8.04 -38.68 -1.11
C THR A 465 -8.53 -37.26 -1.15
N GLU A 466 -9.36 -36.86 -0.19
CA GLU A 466 -9.91 -35.50 -0.12
C GLU A 466 -9.03 -34.59 0.71
N LEU A 467 -9.08 -33.30 0.38
CA LEU A 467 -8.49 -32.24 1.19
C LEU A 467 -9.56 -31.63 2.12
N PRO A 468 -9.18 -31.00 3.23
CA PRO A 468 -10.11 -30.23 4.04
C PRO A 468 -10.82 -29.18 3.16
N PRO A 469 -12.13 -28.95 3.35
CA PRO A 469 -12.90 -28.03 2.54
C PRO A 469 -12.26 -26.63 2.44
N GLY A 470 -12.22 -26.06 1.20
CA GLY A 470 -11.64 -24.74 0.93
C GLY A 470 -10.11 -24.74 0.80
N THR A 471 -9.46 -25.92 0.86
CA THR A 471 -7.99 -26.05 0.71
C THR A 471 -7.59 -26.74 -0.57
N GLU A 472 -8.47 -26.88 -1.54
CA GLU A 472 -8.21 -27.50 -2.85
C GLU A 472 -7.14 -26.75 -3.65
N LYS A 473 -7.10 -25.43 -3.45
CA LYS A 473 -6.05 -24.52 -3.93
C LYS A 473 -5.35 -23.86 -2.76
N PRO A 474 -4.10 -23.37 -2.91
CA PRO A 474 -3.45 -22.60 -1.87
C PRO A 474 -4.34 -21.44 -1.40
N SER A 475 -4.76 -21.48 -0.15
CA SER A 475 -5.69 -20.51 0.46
C SER A 475 -5.30 -20.11 1.88
N GLY A 476 -4.34 -20.83 2.48
CA GLY A 476 -3.89 -20.62 3.84
C GLY A 476 -2.97 -19.42 3.98
N GLY A 477 -3.11 -18.70 5.08
CA GLY A 477 -2.21 -17.61 5.45
C GLY A 477 -2.26 -17.35 6.94
N VAL A 478 -1.13 -16.92 7.51
CA VAL A 478 -0.99 -16.62 8.95
C VAL A 478 -0.13 -15.37 9.12
N ALA A 479 -0.56 -14.49 10.01
CA ALA A 479 0.23 -13.37 10.48
C ALA A 479 0.36 -13.44 12.02
N ILE A 480 1.56 -13.18 12.53
CA ILE A 480 1.92 -13.24 13.94
C ILE A 480 2.60 -11.94 14.35
N ALA A 481 2.14 -11.33 15.44
CA ALA A 481 2.87 -10.26 16.12
C ALA A 481 3.37 -10.78 17.47
N GLN A 482 4.67 -10.64 17.73
CA GLN A 482 5.25 -10.94 19.04
C GLN A 482 5.12 -9.71 19.94
N ILE A 483 4.15 -9.74 20.87
CA ILE A 483 3.82 -8.60 21.73
C ILE A 483 4.55 -8.63 23.08
N GLY A 484 5.17 -9.74 23.40
CA GLY A 484 6.00 -9.95 24.60
C GLY A 484 6.98 -11.11 24.38
N PRO A 485 7.88 -11.40 25.34
CA PRO A 485 8.82 -12.50 25.22
C PRO A 485 8.17 -13.86 24.93
N ASP A 486 7.01 -14.09 25.57
CA ASP A 486 6.25 -15.33 25.51
C ASP A 486 4.78 -15.07 25.06
N GLU A 487 4.47 -13.88 24.54
CA GLU A 487 3.12 -13.46 24.16
C GLU A 487 3.03 -13.07 22.67
N PHE A 488 1.96 -13.53 22.04
CA PHE A 488 1.74 -13.38 20.61
C PHE A 488 0.29 -12.98 20.31
N VAL A 489 0.10 -12.20 19.26
CA VAL A 489 -1.18 -12.01 18.58
C VAL A 489 -1.09 -12.74 17.25
N ILE A 490 -2.03 -13.66 17.00
CA ILE A 490 -2.04 -14.54 15.84
C ILE A 490 -3.38 -14.40 15.13
N THR A 491 -3.34 -14.24 13.82
CA THR A 491 -4.51 -14.35 12.96
C THR A 491 -4.16 -15.12 11.68
N GLY A 492 -5.14 -15.73 11.06
CA GLY A 492 -4.94 -16.51 9.85
C GLY A 492 -6.18 -17.25 9.41
N GLN A 493 -6.06 -17.94 8.29
CA GLN A 493 -7.10 -18.82 7.76
C GLN A 493 -6.49 -20.06 7.11
N HIS A 494 -7.25 -21.16 7.06
CA HIS A 494 -6.88 -22.44 6.43
C HIS A 494 -5.47 -22.90 6.80
N ALA A 495 -5.12 -22.78 8.07
CA ALA A 495 -3.78 -23.09 8.57
C ALA A 495 -3.83 -23.58 10.01
N ARG A 496 -2.79 -24.29 10.41
CA ARG A 496 -2.56 -24.69 11.80
C ARG A 496 -1.23 -24.16 12.28
N VAL A 497 -1.22 -23.56 13.46
CA VAL A 497 -0.02 -22.98 14.07
C VAL A 497 0.39 -23.77 15.31
N ARG A 498 1.62 -24.28 15.31
CA ARG A 498 2.23 -24.91 16.48
C ARG A 498 3.39 -24.07 16.96
N ILE A 499 3.39 -23.67 18.23
CA ILE A 499 4.49 -22.91 18.83
C ILE A 499 5.27 -23.84 19.76
N ALA A 500 6.57 -23.93 19.55
CA ALA A 500 7.49 -24.73 20.34
C ALA A 500 8.71 -23.89 20.76
N ALA A 501 9.45 -24.35 21.77
CA ALA A 501 10.74 -23.75 22.13
C ALA A 501 11.73 -23.91 20.96
N ALA A 502 12.47 -22.83 20.63
CA ALA A 502 13.41 -22.81 19.50
C ALA A 502 14.62 -23.74 19.72
N GLN A 503 15.01 -23.99 20.98
CA GLN A 503 16.03 -24.96 21.34
C GLN A 503 15.39 -26.18 22.00
N SER A 504 15.94 -27.36 21.71
CA SER A 504 15.55 -28.59 22.37
C SER A 504 15.72 -28.42 23.88
N MET A 505 14.61 -28.52 24.59
CA MET A 505 14.63 -28.53 26.07
C MET A 505 15.10 -29.89 26.56
N SER A 506 15.67 -29.93 27.76
CA SER A 506 16.00 -31.22 28.38
C SER A 506 14.73 -32.06 28.56
N PRO A 507 14.83 -33.39 28.67
CA PRO A 507 13.67 -34.25 28.88
C PRO A 507 12.82 -33.89 30.09
N GLU A 508 13.40 -33.14 31.03
CA GLU A 508 12.75 -32.72 32.29
C GLU A 508 11.99 -31.38 32.14
N HIS A 509 12.10 -30.70 30.99
CA HIS A 509 11.47 -29.42 30.76
C HIS A 509 10.72 -29.43 29.44
N GLY A 510 9.51 -28.92 29.45
CA GLY A 510 8.64 -28.81 28.29
C GLY A 510 8.12 -27.39 28.11
N ALA A 511 7.35 -27.23 27.05
CA ALA A 511 6.65 -25.99 26.76
C ALA A 511 5.20 -26.30 26.33
N MET A 512 4.27 -25.43 26.73
CA MET A 512 2.87 -25.57 26.38
C MET A 512 2.19 -24.20 26.29
N TYR A 513 1.01 -24.16 25.72
CA TYR A 513 0.14 -22.98 25.79
C TYR A 513 -0.27 -22.75 27.24
N ALA A 514 0.16 -21.62 27.82
CA ALA A 514 -0.30 -21.21 29.14
C ALA A 514 -1.71 -20.59 29.05
N ARG A 515 -2.01 -19.94 27.94
CA ARG A 515 -3.33 -19.37 27.66
C ARG A 515 -3.50 -19.07 26.17
N VAL A 516 -4.67 -19.37 25.65
CA VAL A 516 -5.08 -19.00 24.28
C VAL A 516 -6.45 -18.34 24.37
N GLU A 517 -6.52 -17.06 24.07
CA GLU A 517 -7.74 -16.26 24.12
C GLU A 517 -8.14 -15.87 22.71
N GLU A 518 -9.38 -16.14 22.33
CA GLU A 518 -10.02 -15.51 21.16
C GLU A 518 -10.68 -14.22 21.61
N GLY A 519 -10.53 -13.15 20.81
CA GLY A 519 -11.11 -11.86 21.13
C GLY A 519 -10.89 -10.81 20.05
N ARG A 520 -10.95 -9.55 20.45
CA ARG A 520 -10.72 -8.39 19.58
C ARG A 520 -10.08 -7.26 20.37
N PHE A 521 -9.52 -6.30 19.67
CA PHE A 521 -9.15 -5.02 20.26
C PHE A 521 -10.32 -4.03 20.16
N ASP A 522 -10.56 -3.25 21.21
CA ASP A 522 -11.51 -2.14 21.18
C ASP A 522 -10.89 -0.90 20.50
N ALA A 523 -11.67 0.15 20.34
CA ALA A 523 -11.21 1.40 19.69
C ALA A 523 -10.05 2.09 20.43
N ALA A 524 -9.83 1.78 21.71
CA ALA A 524 -8.71 2.27 22.50
C ALA A 524 -7.48 1.34 22.46
N GLY A 525 -7.56 0.25 21.71
CA GLY A 525 -6.49 -0.76 21.60
C GLY A 525 -6.42 -1.73 22.79
N HIS A 526 -7.43 -1.78 23.65
CA HIS A 526 -7.47 -2.76 24.74
C HIS A 526 -8.01 -4.09 24.26
N TRP A 527 -7.41 -5.18 24.78
CA TRP A 527 -7.86 -6.53 24.48
C TRP A 527 -9.20 -6.84 25.16
N VAL A 528 -10.17 -7.29 24.38
CA VAL A 528 -11.48 -7.75 24.84
C VAL A 528 -11.61 -9.23 24.52
N MET A 529 -11.38 -10.06 25.53
CA MET A 529 -11.48 -11.52 25.44
C MET A 529 -12.93 -11.93 25.27
N GLN A 530 -13.20 -12.87 24.35
CA GLN A 530 -14.50 -13.48 24.11
C GLN A 530 -14.58 -14.88 24.72
N ARG A 531 -13.57 -15.70 24.48
CA ARG A 531 -13.45 -17.06 25.03
C ARG A 531 -12.02 -17.55 25.09
N ASN A 532 -11.77 -18.58 25.90
CA ASN A 532 -10.52 -19.34 25.86
C ASN A 532 -10.67 -20.52 24.90
N TRP A 533 -9.58 -20.82 24.20
CA TRP A 533 -9.40 -22.04 23.43
C TRP A 533 -8.70 -23.09 24.28
N ASN A 534 -9.24 -24.30 24.30
CA ASN A 534 -8.69 -25.48 25.01
C ASN A 534 -9.09 -26.76 24.24
N GLY A 535 -8.49 -27.89 24.65
CA GLY A 535 -8.81 -29.21 24.09
C GLY A 535 -8.59 -29.25 22.59
N ASP A 536 -9.57 -29.73 21.84
CA ASP A 536 -9.50 -29.92 20.38
C ASP A 536 -9.06 -28.70 19.57
N GLN A 537 -9.19 -27.51 20.16
CA GLN A 537 -8.76 -26.27 19.49
C GLN A 537 -7.26 -26.01 19.63
N THR A 538 -6.58 -26.66 20.60
CA THR A 538 -5.18 -26.41 20.96
C THR A 538 -4.31 -27.66 21.01
N ASP A 539 -4.88 -28.87 21.22
CA ASP A 539 -4.11 -30.09 21.45
C ASP A 539 -3.20 -30.48 20.31
N TRP A 540 -3.61 -30.20 19.07
CA TRP A 540 -2.81 -30.43 17.86
C TRP A 540 -2.24 -29.15 17.25
N GLY A 541 -2.21 -28.05 18.02
CA GLY A 541 -1.89 -26.70 17.58
C GLY A 541 -3.14 -25.86 17.28
N LEU A 542 -2.97 -24.56 17.06
CA LEU A 542 -4.07 -23.62 16.84
C LEU A 542 -4.68 -23.82 15.45
N ASN A 543 -5.92 -24.33 15.40
CA ASN A 543 -6.60 -24.62 14.13
C ASN A 543 -7.34 -23.38 13.60
N LEU A 544 -6.74 -22.65 12.66
CA LEU A 544 -7.31 -21.48 12.02
C LEU A 544 -8.12 -21.92 10.78
N THR A 545 -9.44 -21.85 10.89
CA THR A 545 -10.40 -22.29 9.86
C THR A 545 -10.57 -21.26 8.72
N ALA A 546 -11.62 -21.38 7.92
CA ALA A 546 -11.91 -20.43 6.83
C ALA A 546 -12.22 -19.01 7.30
N THR A 547 -12.74 -18.85 8.53
CA THR A 547 -13.05 -17.53 9.10
C THR A 547 -11.90 -17.10 10.01
N PRO A 548 -11.17 -16.05 9.65
CA PRO A 548 -10.07 -15.57 10.49
C PRO A 548 -10.59 -14.99 11.82
N VAL A 549 -9.83 -15.26 12.87
CA VAL A 549 -10.06 -14.75 14.22
C VAL A 549 -8.76 -14.16 14.76
N ILE A 550 -8.83 -13.38 15.83
CA ILE A 550 -7.64 -12.91 16.55
C ILE A 550 -7.46 -13.78 17.78
N LEU A 551 -6.30 -14.38 17.91
CA LEU A 551 -5.88 -15.12 19.09
C LEU A 551 -4.77 -14.37 19.83
N LYS A 552 -4.96 -14.13 21.12
CA LYS A 552 -3.89 -13.73 22.02
C LYS A 552 -3.37 -14.97 22.73
N VAL A 553 -2.12 -15.29 22.48
CA VAL A 553 -1.49 -16.55 22.92
C VAL A 553 -0.37 -16.23 23.89
N ARG A 554 -0.34 -16.95 25.00
CA ARG A 554 0.78 -16.94 25.94
C ARG A 554 1.34 -18.35 26.09
N MET A 555 2.65 -18.47 25.89
CA MET A 555 3.40 -19.70 26.09
C MET A 555 3.90 -19.79 27.54
N GLY A 556 4.11 -21.00 28.01
CA GLY A 556 4.73 -21.30 29.30
C GLY A 556 5.74 -22.44 29.18
N ARG A 557 6.69 -22.48 30.11
CA ARG A 557 7.69 -23.53 30.25
C ARG A 557 7.50 -24.21 31.61
N TYR A 558 7.72 -25.52 31.65
CA TYR A 558 7.63 -26.33 32.88
C TYR A 558 8.79 -27.30 32.97
#